data_b4800d83d931e78f0cf5045358340252
#
_entry.id   b4800d83d931e78f0cf5045358340252
#
_cell.length_a   1.000
_cell.length_b   1.000
_cell.length_c   1.000
_cell.angle_alpha   90.00
_cell.angle_beta   90.00
_cell.angle_gamma   90.00
#
_symmetry.space_group_name_H-M   'P 1'
#
loop_
_entity.id
_entity.type
_entity.pdbx_description
1 polymer ?
#
loop_
_entity_poly.entity_id
_entity_poly.type
_entity_poly.pdbx_seq_one_letter_code
_entity_poly.pdbx_strand_id
1 'polypeptide(L)'
;MNFSLEQSEVNEMTEKLKHFSELVDLYRDGLASKEILLSELSHFETIDWTKENMFNQLLAYNALGTAYGNLKRNSLDCTKAYYENEYVYKEISYYHNLHYVVSRVKKEQWAALYWTAFRLWCRAYMCLANAYDHIGRFCEAQQNYNLAALDEKLLTDVEINQGFSYANIHAFYREEEPWIVRRAQLLMKKHEIEFDALAPAIKESVCGWYAPLFDAPLFDFEQIEDGAFEKWINDNYLRINRFCDVEPMSSLSVWDNVKLPYIRAAKDRQKLFETSYEEIKKSFVDTRKLAYTAILGSGDISTELLKMTYKNFYSVLDKIAVFLHAYLNLPIRVHQADFASIWTDRKGCLREEFIANSQNLSLLALYNVKLDVYGSNSVDYVIDEQTKDLKRIRNFIEHKSIVIKNGQMHYDDYQLQISREELSINTIRLAQLVRCAIIYLCNFVLCAEYDKVPHKRNE
;
A
#
# COMPACT_ATOMS: atom_id res chain seq x y z
N MET A 1 38.98 -6.42 -10.85
CA MET A 1 39.34 -5.51 -9.74
C MET A 1 38.68 -6.07 -8.49
N ASN A 2 39.48 -6.65 -7.61
CA ASN A 2 39.05 -7.08 -6.30
C ASN A 2 38.80 -5.82 -5.47
N PHE A 3 37.53 -5.40 -5.31
CA PHE A 3 37.16 -4.47 -4.28
C PHE A 3 37.07 -5.25 -2.97
N SER A 4 38.22 -5.45 -2.31
CA SER A 4 38.26 -5.62 -0.89
C SER A 4 37.68 -4.31 -0.31
N LEU A 5 36.45 -4.33 0.25
CA LEU A 5 36.10 -3.39 1.31
C LEU A 5 37.32 -3.39 2.23
N GLU A 6 37.94 -2.23 2.43
CA GLU A 6 39.04 -2.14 3.37
C GLU A 6 38.57 -2.74 4.66
N GLN A 7 39.23 -3.79 5.13
CA GLN A 7 38.87 -4.54 6.35
C GLN A 7 38.82 -3.67 7.61
N SER A 8 39.10 -2.37 7.50
CA SER A 8 39.08 -1.38 8.55
C SER A 8 37.69 -0.77 8.84
N GLU A 9 36.67 -0.99 8.00
CA GLU A 9 35.33 -0.41 8.19
C GLU A 9 34.24 -1.40 8.64
N VAL A 10 34.58 -2.64 8.92
CA VAL A 10 33.69 -3.51 9.70
C VAL A 10 33.80 -3.03 11.14
N ASN A 11 32.99 -2.04 11.48
CA ASN A 11 32.97 -1.50 12.82
C ASN A 11 32.19 -2.45 13.75
N GLU A 12 32.37 -2.26 15.04
CA GLU A 12 31.67 -3.03 16.08
C GLU A 12 30.15 -3.09 15.86
N MET A 13 29.56 -2.03 15.30
CA MET A 13 28.12 -1.94 15.00
C MET A 13 27.72 -2.90 13.87
N THR A 14 28.52 -3.06 12.83
CA THR A 14 28.25 -4.03 11.76
C THR A 14 28.18 -5.46 12.28
N GLU A 15 29.08 -5.84 13.20
CA GLU A 15 29.08 -7.18 13.81
C GLU A 15 27.85 -7.36 14.73
N LYS A 16 27.48 -6.35 15.51
CA LYS A 16 26.23 -6.38 16.29
C LYS A 16 24.99 -6.56 15.40
N LEU A 17 24.91 -5.88 14.28
CA LEU A 17 23.80 -6.01 13.34
C LEU A 17 23.75 -7.39 12.66
N LYS A 18 24.90 -7.99 12.34
CA LYS A 18 24.94 -9.36 11.84
C LYS A 18 24.39 -10.34 12.88
N HIS A 19 24.84 -10.22 14.11
CA HIS A 19 24.37 -11.08 15.20
C HIS A 19 22.88 -10.91 15.48
N PHE A 20 22.38 -9.68 15.43
CA PHE A 20 20.93 -9.41 15.51
C PHE A 20 20.16 -10.05 14.36
N SER A 21 20.67 -9.95 13.12
CA SER A 21 20.04 -10.60 11.96
C SER A 21 20.00 -12.12 12.11
N GLU A 22 21.06 -12.75 12.63
CA GLU A 22 21.08 -14.19 12.94
C GLU A 22 20.03 -14.55 14.00
N LEU A 23 19.87 -13.75 15.05
CA LEU A 23 18.83 -13.94 16.06
C LEU A 23 17.42 -13.85 15.45
N VAL A 24 17.18 -12.90 14.53
CA VAL A 24 15.91 -12.76 13.82
C VAL A 24 15.58 -14.00 12.99
N ASP A 25 16.59 -14.60 12.35
CA ASP A 25 16.43 -15.85 11.58
C ASP A 25 16.18 -17.04 12.53
N LEU A 26 16.92 -17.14 13.65
CA LEU A 26 16.69 -18.18 14.65
C LEU A 26 15.28 -18.11 15.25
N TYR A 27 14.75 -16.90 15.47
CA TYR A 27 13.37 -16.74 15.93
C TYR A 27 12.34 -17.18 14.88
N ARG A 28 12.56 -16.84 13.60
CA ARG A 28 11.72 -17.32 12.49
C ARG A 28 11.66 -18.85 12.46
N ASP A 29 12.80 -19.50 12.70
CA ASP A 29 12.95 -20.95 12.62
C ASP A 29 12.54 -21.67 13.93
N GLY A 30 12.04 -20.92 14.93
CA GLY A 30 11.58 -21.45 16.23
C GLY A 30 12.71 -21.85 17.19
N LEU A 31 13.95 -21.42 16.90
CA LEU A 31 15.16 -21.73 17.68
C LEU A 31 15.51 -20.65 18.72
N ALA A 32 14.86 -19.50 18.70
CA ALA A 32 14.98 -18.45 19.70
C ALA A 32 13.61 -18.06 20.27
N SER A 33 13.58 -17.58 21.52
CA SER A 33 12.34 -17.16 22.17
C SER A 33 11.94 -15.72 21.78
N LYS A 34 10.64 -15.42 21.91
CA LYS A 34 10.09 -14.09 21.67
C LYS A 34 10.68 -13.03 22.60
N GLU A 35 10.90 -13.40 23.87
CA GLU A 35 11.43 -12.51 24.91
C GLU A 35 12.85 -12.07 24.58
N ILE A 36 13.70 -12.98 24.09
CA ILE A 36 15.08 -12.67 23.66
C ILE A 36 15.03 -11.71 22.48
N LEU A 37 14.21 -12.01 21.46
CA LEU A 37 14.10 -11.13 20.30
C LEU A 37 13.61 -9.73 20.69
N LEU A 38 12.58 -9.62 21.53
CA LEU A 38 12.03 -8.33 21.97
C LEU A 38 13.04 -7.52 22.80
N SER A 39 13.87 -8.19 23.62
CA SER A 39 14.93 -7.54 24.39
C SER A 39 15.98 -6.90 23.48
N GLU A 40 16.50 -7.64 22.52
CA GLU A 40 17.48 -7.13 21.56
C GLU A 40 16.86 -6.04 20.65
N LEU A 41 15.65 -6.26 20.18
CA LEU A 41 14.94 -5.32 19.33
C LEU A 41 14.74 -3.97 20.03
N SER A 42 14.37 -3.96 21.32
CA SER A 42 14.24 -2.73 22.10
C SER A 42 15.56 -1.97 22.22
N HIS A 43 16.69 -2.67 22.30
CA HIS A 43 18.02 -2.05 22.30
C HIS A 43 18.31 -1.37 20.94
N PHE A 44 18.06 -2.06 19.82
CA PHE A 44 18.31 -1.50 18.49
C PHE A 44 17.36 -0.33 18.14
N GLU A 45 16.15 -0.28 18.70
CA GLU A 45 15.22 0.84 18.52
C GLU A 45 15.68 2.12 19.22
N THR A 46 16.55 2.04 20.23
CA THR A 46 17.08 3.24 20.90
C THR A 46 18.21 3.93 20.13
N ILE A 47 18.74 3.29 19.08
CA ILE A 47 19.87 3.80 18.31
C ILE A 47 19.37 4.83 17.28
N ASP A 48 20.02 5.99 17.26
CA ASP A 48 19.81 6.99 16.25
C ASP A 48 20.59 6.60 14.96
N TRP A 49 19.93 5.82 14.11
CA TRP A 49 20.51 5.30 12.88
C TRP A 49 20.94 6.38 11.89
N THR A 50 20.41 7.60 11.99
CA THR A 50 20.80 8.70 11.11
C THR A 50 22.26 9.13 11.30
N LYS A 51 22.87 8.77 12.43
CA LYS A 51 24.28 9.04 12.76
C LYS A 51 25.24 7.93 12.30
N GLU A 52 24.69 6.78 11.94
CA GLU A 52 25.46 5.66 11.45
C GLU A 52 25.82 5.81 9.97
N ASN A 53 26.84 5.07 9.51
CA ASN A 53 27.13 5.01 8.09
C ASN A 53 25.96 4.36 7.32
N MET A 54 25.86 4.65 6.04
CA MET A 54 24.76 4.20 5.18
C MET A 54 24.59 2.67 5.15
N PHE A 55 25.69 1.92 5.16
CA PHE A 55 25.64 0.47 5.13
C PHE A 55 24.99 -0.08 6.41
N ASN A 56 25.36 0.44 7.58
CA ASN A 56 24.75 0.09 8.86
C ASN A 56 23.26 0.49 8.89
N GLN A 57 22.89 1.64 8.33
CA GLN A 57 21.47 2.04 8.23
C GLN A 57 20.66 1.02 7.41
N LEU A 58 21.17 0.60 6.23
CA LEU A 58 20.50 -0.38 5.38
C LEU A 58 20.35 -1.74 6.07
N LEU A 59 21.40 -2.22 6.72
CA LEU A 59 21.35 -3.48 7.48
C LEU A 59 20.37 -3.40 8.65
N ALA A 60 20.41 -2.31 9.42
CA ALA A 60 19.56 -2.10 10.56
C ALA A 60 18.08 -2.08 10.17
N TYR A 61 17.70 -1.25 9.20
CA TYR A 61 16.31 -1.17 8.76
C TYR A 61 15.79 -2.48 8.15
N ASN A 62 16.65 -3.21 7.42
CA ASN A 62 16.27 -4.54 6.94
C ASN A 62 16.06 -5.53 8.10
N ALA A 63 16.95 -5.58 9.07
CA ALA A 63 16.86 -6.49 10.21
C ALA A 63 15.66 -6.16 11.11
N LEU A 64 15.43 -4.88 11.41
CA LEU A 64 14.29 -4.41 12.20
C LEU A 64 12.96 -4.71 11.50
N GLY A 65 12.85 -4.42 10.21
CA GLY A 65 11.66 -4.75 9.43
C GLY A 65 11.38 -6.26 9.43
N THR A 66 12.42 -7.09 9.23
CA THR A 66 12.29 -8.56 9.24
C THR A 66 11.89 -9.07 10.64
N ALA A 67 12.45 -8.50 11.71
CA ALA A 67 12.10 -8.87 13.07
C ALA A 67 10.60 -8.64 13.37
N TYR A 68 10.07 -7.47 12.99
CA TYR A 68 8.66 -7.18 13.15
C TYR A 68 7.76 -8.04 12.25
N GLY A 69 8.18 -8.35 11.02
CA GLY A 69 7.50 -9.30 10.16
C GLY A 69 7.38 -10.69 10.76
N ASN A 70 8.45 -11.19 11.40
CA ASN A 70 8.45 -12.47 12.11
C ASN A 70 7.60 -12.43 13.39
N LEU A 71 7.65 -11.35 14.17
CA LEU A 71 6.79 -11.15 15.36
C LEU A 71 5.31 -11.12 14.97
N LYS A 72 4.96 -10.47 13.89
CA LYS A 72 3.61 -10.42 13.35
C LYS A 72 3.07 -11.81 13.04
N ARG A 73 3.84 -12.66 12.36
CA ARG A 73 3.44 -14.03 12.01
C ARG A 73 3.05 -14.86 13.22
N ASN A 74 3.78 -14.70 14.33
CA ASN A 74 3.56 -15.47 15.55
C ASN A 74 2.53 -14.83 16.48
N SER A 75 2.08 -13.60 16.22
CA SER A 75 1.11 -12.86 17.04
C SER A 75 -0.27 -12.73 16.37
N LEU A 76 -0.49 -13.32 15.22
CA LEU A 76 -1.78 -13.33 14.51
C LEU A 76 -2.81 -14.12 15.33
N ASP A 77 -3.23 -13.53 16.45
CA ASP A 77 -4.52 -13.81 17.02
C ASP A 77 -5.55 -13.22 16.05
N CYS A 78 -6.13 -14.09 15.22
CA CYS A 78 -7.14 -13.73 14.22
C CYS A 78 -8.37 -13.06 14.83
N THR A 79 -8.45 -12.95 16.16
CA THR A 79 -9.55 -12.37 16.91
C THR A 79 -9.33 -10.90 17.25
N LYS A 80 -8.10 -10.38 17.21
CA LYS A 80 -7.84 -8.95 17.43
C LYS A 80 -7.96 -8.16 16.14
N ALA A 81 -8.63 -7.03 16.24
CA ALA A 81 -8.79 -6.10 15.14
C ALA A 81 -7.41 -5.75 14.55
N TYR A 82 -7.18 -6.07 13.29
CA TYR A 82 -5.98 -5.71 12.54
C TYR A 82 -5.63 -4.22 12.59
N TYR A 83 -6.60 -3.37 12.94
CA TYR A 83 -6.46 -1.93 13.11
C TYR A 83 -5.42 -1.51 14.18
N GLU A 84 -5.10 -2.41 15.11
CA GLU A 84 -4.21 -2.14 16.25
C GLU A 84 -2.91 -2.97 16.19
N ASN A 85 -2.61 -3.61 15.07
CA ASN A 85 -1.41 -4.43 14.95
C ASN A 85 -0.16 -3.57 14.75
N GLU A 86 0.43 -3.14 15.87
CA GLU A 86 1.63 -2.32 15.90
C GLU A 86 2.80 -2.94 15.12
N TYR A 87 2.93 -4.28 15.11
CA TYR A 87 4.05 -4.95 14.45
C TYR A 87 4.01 -4.77 12.92
N VAL A 88 2.84 -4.79 12.32
CA VAL A 88 2.69 -4.54 10.88
C VAL A 88 3.15 -3.12 10.53
N TYR A 89 2.75 -2.15 11.33
CA TYR A 89 3.08 -0.75 11.05
C TYR A 89 4.57 -0.48 11.25
N LYS A 90 5.20 -1.06 12.26
CA LYS A 90 6.66 -0.98 12.45
C LYS A 90 7.42 -1.68 11.31
N GLU A 91 6.98 -2.86 10.87
CA GLU A 91 7.54 -3.55 9.72
C GLU A 91 7.55 -2.64 8.48
N ILE A 92 6.41 -2.07 8.13
CA ILE A 92 6.26 -1.18 6.98
C ILE A 92 7.16 0.06 7.13
N SER A 93 7.16 0.69 8.29
CA SER A 93 7.95 1.89 8.57
C SER A 93 9.46 1.64 8.39
N TYR A 94 9.98 0.52 8.89
CA TYR A 94 11.40 0.21 8.72
C TYR A 94 11.80 -0.06 7.27
N TYR A 95 10.96 -0.73 6.49
CA TYR A 95 11.26 -0.91 5.06
C TYR A 95 11.14 0.41 4.28
N HIS A 96 10.26 1.32 4.64
CA HIS A 96 10.24 2.66 4.06
C HIS A 96 11.49 3.46 4.43
N ASN A 97 11.98 3.36 5.67
CA ASN A 97 13.24 3.98 6.05
C ASN A 97 14.42 3.43 5.24
N LEU A 98 14.44 2.13 4.95
CA LEU A 98 15.43 1.54 4.05
C LEU A 98 15.36 2.16 2.65
N HIS A 99 14.17 2.27 2.08
CA HIS A 99 13.98 2.90 0.76
C HIS A 99 14.41 4.37 0.76
N TYR A 100 14.12 5.09 1.83
CA TYR A 100 14.56 6.47 1.99
C TYR A 100 16.08 6.61 2.00
N VAL A 101 16.78 5.72 2.71
CA VAL A 101 18.25 5.69 2.71
C VAL A 101 18.79 5.41 1.30
N VAL A 102 18.24 4.40 0.61
CA VAL A 102 18.65 4.06 -0.77
C VAL A 102 18.45 5.25 -1.71
N SER A 103 17.33 5.96 -1.62
CA SER A 103 17.03 7.11 -2.49
C SER A 103 18.03 8.27 -2.34
N ARG A 104 18.76 8.32 -1.22
CA ARG A 104 19.77 9.34 -0.91
C ARG A 104 21.19 8.94 -1.29
N VAL A 105 21.41 7.73 -1.77
CA VAL A 105 22.73 7.28 -2.22
C VAL A 105 23.21 8.13 -3.38
N LYS A 106 24.29 8.85 -3.23
CA LYS A 106 24.89 9.63 -4.32
C LYS A 106 25.46 8.70 -5.39
N LYS A 107 25.38 9.12 -6.65
CA LYS A 107 25.79 8.32 -7.80
C LYS A 107 27.23 7.79 -7.68
N GLU A 108 28.11 8.54 -7.08
CA GLU A 108 29.51 8.18 -6.85
C GLU A 108 29.69 7.08 -5.80
N GLN A 109 28.78 7.01 -4.84
CA GLN A 109 28.76 6.00 -3.77
C GLN A 109 28.13 4.68 -4.25
N TRP A 110 27.31 4.73 -5.29
CA TRP A 110 26.66 3.56 -5.88
C TRP A 110 27.65 2.51 -6.39
N ALA A 111 28.80 2.93 -6.91
CA ALA A 111 29.76 1.99 -7.49
C ALA A 111 30.29 0.95 -6.47
N ALA A 112 30.44 1.33 -5.21
CA ALA A 112 30.94 0.44 -4.15
C ALA A 112 29.84 -0.39 -3.48
N LEU A 113 28.62 0.16 -3.36
CA LEU A 113 27.51 -0.44 -2.62
C LEU A 113 26.39 -0.96 -3.55
N TYR A 114 26.50 -0.72 -4.85
CA TYR A 114 25.41 -0.86 -5.82
C TYR A 114 24.67 -2.20 -5.69
N TRP A 115 25.36 -3.31 -5.80
CA TRP A 115 24.73 -4.62 -5.81
C TRP A 115 24.08 -5.00 -4.45
N THR A 116 24.73 -4.64 -3.35
CA THR A 116 24.20 -4.92 -2.02
C THR A 116 22.99 -4.03 -1.72
N ALA A 117 23.10 -2.72 -1.99
CA ALA A 117 22.01 -1.79 -1.80
C ALA A 117 20.81 -2.12 -2.71
N PHE A 118 21.05 -2.46 -3.98
CA PHE A 118 20.02 -2.84 -4.94
C PHE A 118 19.27 -4.10 -4.49
N ARG A 119 19.97 -5.16 -4.06
CA ARG A 119 19.33 -6.38 -3.56
C ARG A 119 18.52 -6.16 -2.28
N LEU A 120 19.08 -5.40 -1.33
CA LEU A 120 18.36 -5.05 -0.12
C LEU A 120 17.12 -4.22 -0.45
N TRP A 121 17.20 -3.33 -1.40
CA TRP A 121 16.11 -2.52 -1.89
C TRP A 121 15.00 -3.36 -2.53
N CYS A 122 15.32 -4.27 -3.45
CA CYS A 122 14.37 -5.20 -4.05
C CYS A 122 13.75 -6.13 -3.01
N ARG A 123 14.55 -6.67 -2.08
CA ARG A 123 14.05 -7.50 -0.99
C ARG A 123 13.10 -6.73 -0.07
N ALA A 124 13.40 -5.48 0.24
CA ALA A 124 12.53 -4.63 1.03
C ALA A 124 11.18 -4.39 0.34
N TYR A 125 11.16 -4.24 -0.99
CA TYR A 125 9.89 -4.17 -1.74
C TYR A 125 9.09 -5.46 -1.65
N MET A 126 9.71 -6.63 -1.72
CA MET A 126 9.02 -7.91 -1.53
C MET A 126 8.42 -8.02 -0.12
N CYS A 127 9.16 -7.62 0.91
CA CYS A 127 8.66 -7.63 2.27
C CYS A 127 7.54 -6.60 2.50
N LEU A 128 7.64 -5.41 1.92
CA LEU A 128 6.57 -4.41 1.91
C LEU A 128 5.32 -4.94 1.20
N ALA A 129 5.48 -5.60 0.06
CA ALA A 129 4.37 -6.20 -0.65
C ALA A 129 3.62 -7.20 0.24
N ASN A 130 4.35 -8.09 0.92
CA ASN A 130 3.77 -9.04 1.87
C ASN A 130 3.06 -8.33 3.04
N ALA A 131 3.66 -7.26 3.59
CA ALA A 131 3.06 -6.51 4.68
C ALA A 131 1.78 -5.79 4.23
N TYR A 132 1.79 -5.18 3.05
CA TYR A 132 0.61 -4.55 2.46
C TYR A 132 -0.51 -5.54 2.14
N ASP A 133 -0.18 -6.73 1.63
CA ASP A 133 -1.16 -7.79 1.39
C ASP A 133 -1.89 -8.18 2.69
N HIS A 134 -1.16 -8.32 3.79
CA HIS A 134 -1.71 -8.68 5.10
C HIS A 134 -2.68 -7.63 5.68
N ILE A 135 -2.54 -6.36 5.31
CA ILE A 135 -3.45 -5.29 5.74
C ILE A 135 -4.47 -4.88 4.67
N GLY A 136 -4.60 -5.69 3.62
CA GLY A 136 -5.58 -5.51 2.57
C GLY A 136 -5.24 -4.46 1.52
N ARG A 137 -4.04 -3.90 1.53
CA ARG A 137 -3.54 -2.91 0.53
C ARG A 137 -2.98 -3.61 -0.69
N PHE A 138 -3.78 -4.42 -1.34
CA PHE A 138 -3.31 -5.28 -2.41
C PHE A 138 -2.84 -4.50 -3.66
N CYS A 139 -3.37 -3.31 -3.93
CA CYS A 139 -2.88 -2.49 -5.05
C CYS A 139 -1.40 -2.16 -4.87
N GLU A 140 -1.05 -1.65 -3.69
CA GLU A 140 0.34 -1.34 -3.34
C GLU A 140 1.18 -2.60 -3.20
N ALA A 141 0.61 -3.71 -2.73
CA ALA A 141 1.30 -4.99 -2.69
C ALA A 141 1.76 -5.42 -4.09
N GLN A 142 0.89 -5.40 -5.09
CA GLN A 142 1.25 -5.78 -6.46
C GLN A 142 2.28 -4.84 -7.08
N GLN A 143 2.16 -3.53 -6.87
CA GLN A 143 3.15 -2.55 -7.32
C GLN A 143 4.54 -2.83 -6.72
N ASN A 144 4.60 -3.15 -5.42
CA ASN A 144 5.84 -3.48 -4.73
C ASN A 144 6.43 -4.82 -5.20
N TYR A 145 5.61 -5.84 -5.48
CA TYR A 145 6.09 -7.07 -6.10
C TYR A 145 6.73 -6.82 -7.47
N ASN A 146 6.14 -5.96 -8.30
CA ASN A 146 6.71 -5.61 -9.59
C ASN A 146 8.09 -4.94 -9.45
N LEU A 147 8.28 -4.09 -8.43
CA LEU A 147 9.57 -3.48 -8.14
C LEU A 147 10.58 -4.49 -7.59
N ALA A 148 10.16 -5.43 -6.75
CA ALA A 148 11.01 -6.49 -6.24
C ALA A 148 11.50 -7.43 -7.36
N ALA A 149 10.68 -7.68 -8.37
CA ALA A 149 10.99 -8.52 -9.54
C ALA A 149 12.10 -7.96 -10.44
N LEU A 150 12.57 -6.73 -10.20
CA LEU A 150 13.74 -6.17 -10.91
C LEU A 150 15.05 -6.88 -10.55
N ASP A 151 15.12 -7.57 -9.41
CA ASP A 151 16.23 -8.48 -9.11
C ASP A 151 15.87 -9.91 -9.57
N GLU A 152 16.46 -10.36 -10.66
CA GLU A 152 16.24 -11.70 -11.21
C GLU A 152 16.46 -12.83 -10.18
N LYS A 153 17.32 -12.61 -9.16
CA LYS A 153 17.56 -13.60 -8.10
C LYS A 153 16.40 -13.74 -7.12
N LEU A 154 15.56 -12.73 -7.02
CA LEU A 154 14.35 -12.75 -6.20
C LEU A 154 13.11 -13.17 -6.99
N LEU A 155 13.20 -13.32 -8.31
CA LEU A 155 12.05 -13.52 -9.18
C LEU A 155 11.20 -14.73 -8.75
N THR A 156 11.83 -15.85 -8.41
CA THR A 156 11.13 -17.04 -7.91
C THR A 156 10.35 -16.75 -6.62
N ASP A 157 11.00 -16.12 -5.64
CA ASP A 157 10.37 -15.80 -4.36
C ASP A 157 9.24 -14.77 -4.55
N VAL A 158 9.42 -13.79 -5.42
CA VAL A 158 8.41 -12.79 -5.78
C VAL A 158 7.19 -13.47 -6.41
N GLU A 159 7.37 -14.32 -7.41
CA GLU A 159 6.29 -15.02 -8.10
C GLU A 159 5.50 -15.96 -7.16
N ILE A 160 6.20 -16.65 -6.24
CA ILE A 160 5.57 -17.46 -5.19
C ILE A 160 4.68 -16.58 -4.29
N ASN A 161 5.22 -15.48 -3.78
CA ASN A 161 4.45 -14.58 -2.92
C ASN A 161 3.28 -13.92 -3.67
N GLN A 162 3.46 -13.55 -4.93
CA GLN A 162 2.36 -13.07 -5.78
C GLN A 162 1.28 -14.14 -5.96
N GLY A 163 1.65 -15.40 -6.17
CA GLY A 163 0.71 -16.52 -6.26
C GLY A 163 -0.17 -16.63 -5.01
N PHE A 164 0.42 -16.55 -3.83
CA PHE A 164 -0.33 -16.52 -2.57
C PHE A 164 -1.17 -15.26 -2.42
N SER A 165 -0.66 -14.08 -2.78
CA SER A 165 -1.41 -12.83 -2.75
C SER A 165 -2.66 -12.89 -3.64
N TYR A 166 -2.54 -13.39 -4.87
CA TYR A 166 -3.71 -13.57 -5.76
C TYR A 166 -4.73 -14.56 -5.20
N ALA A 167 -4.28 -15.66 -4.59
CA ALA A 167 -5.18 -16.61 -3.93
C ALA A 167 -5.90 -15.95 -2.74
N ASN A 168 -5.21 -15.13 -1.96
CA ASN A 168 -5.80 -14.35 -0.86
C ASN A 168 -6.82 -13.33 -1.38
N ILE A 169 -6.50 -12.59 -2.45
CA ILE A 169 -7.42 -11.63 -3.07
C ILE A 169 -8.72 -12.35 -3.45
N HIS A 170 -8.63 -13.51 -4.08
CA HIS A 170 -9.82 -14.28 -4.43
C HIS A 170 -10.60 -14.74 -3.19
N ALA A 171 -9.95 -15.33 -2.21
CA ALA A 171 -10.59 -15.93 -1.04
C ALA A 171 -11.18 -14.86 -0.08
N PHE A 172 -10.40 -13.81 0.24
CA PHE A 172 -10.80 -12.83 1.25
C PHE A 172 -11.55 -11.63 0.68
N TYR A 173 -11.28 -11.25 -0.58
CA TYR A 173 -11.96 -10.12 -1.23
C TYR A 173 -13.16 -10.52 -2.07
N ARG A 174 -13.49 -11.81 -2.13
CA ARG A 174 -14.59 -12.33 -2.94
C ARG A 174 -14.50 -11.87 -4.40
N GLU A 175 -13.28 -11.79 -4.91
CA GLU A 175 -13.03 -11.33 -6.26
C GLU A 175 -13.40 -12.42 -7.26
N GLU A 176 -14.36 -12.12 -8.13
CA GLU A 176 -14.86 -13.03 -9.15
C GLU A 176 -14.14 -12.90 -10.49
N GLU A 177 -13.13 -12.01 -10.58
CA GLU A 177 -12.37 -11.81 -11.82
C GLU A 177 -11.55 -13.06 -12.16
N PRO A 178 -11.89 -13.80 -13.23
CA PRO A 178 -11.26 -15.10 -13.54
C PRO A 178 -9.74 -15.02 -13.73
N TRP A 179 -9.22 -13.85 -14.17
CA TRP A 179 -7.81 -13.65 -14.41
C TRP A 179 -6.96 -13.69 -13.13
N ILE A 180 -7.48 -13.23 -11.98
CA ILE A 180 -6.76 -13.26 -10.69
C ILE A 180 -6.48 -14.70 -10.29
N VAL A 181 -7.51 -15.53 -10.30
CA VAL A 181 -7.39 -16.94 -9.92
C VAL A 181 -6.49 -17.70 -10.85
N ARG A 182 -6.66 -17.46 -12.14
CA ARG A 182 -5.83 -18.10 -13.15
C ARG A 182 -4.35 -17.74 -12.96
N ARG A 183 -4.04 -16.47 -12.68
CA ARG A 183 -2.66 -16.05 -12.43
C ARG A 183 -2.09 -16.71 -11.17
N ALA A 184 -2.86 -16.81 -10.09
CA ALA A 184 -2.48 -17.57 -8.90
C ALA A 184 -2.14 -19.01 -9.24
N GLN A 185 -3.02 -19.72 -9.95
CA GLN A 185 -2.82 -21.10 -10.35
C GLN A 185 -1.59 -21.30 -11.25
N LEU A 186 -1.36 -20.41 -12.22
CA LEU A 186 -0.20 -20.47 -13.10
C LEU A 186 1.12 -20.29 -12.35
N LEU A 187 1.19 -19.34 -11.43
CA LEU A 187 2.38 -19.09 -10.62
C LEU A 187 2.62 -20.27 -9.66
N MET A 188 1.59 -20.80 -9.02
CA MET A 188 1.68 -21.98 -8.17
C MET A 188 2.17 -23.20 -8.94
N LYS A 189 1.61 -23.47 -10.13
CA LYS A 189 2.04 -24.55 -11.00
C LYS A 189 3.48 -24.39 -11.48
N LYS A 190 3.86 -23.17 -11.86
CA LYS A 190 5.22 -22.86 -12.33
C LYS A 190 6.28 -23.18 -11.28
N HIS A 191 5.99 -22.95 -10.00
CA HIS A 191 6.92 -23.14 -8.89
C HIS A 191 6.65 -24.40 -8.06
N GLU A 192 5.82 -25.32 -8.56
CA GLU A 192 5.48 -26.57 -7.87
C GLU A 192 5.04 -26.38 -6.42
N ILE A 193 4.39 -25.26 -6.14
CA ILE A 193 3.90 -24.96 -4.79
C ILE A 193 2.82 -25.96 -4.44
N GLU A 194 3.05 -26.72 -3.38
CA GLU A 194 2.06 -27.63 -2.85
C GLU A 194 0.84 -26.85 -2.35
N PHE A 195 -0.32 -27.10 -2.93
CA PHE A 195 -1.59 -26.55 -2.47
C PHE A 195 -1.88 -26.87 -0.99
N ASP A 196 -1.18 -27.87 -0.45
CA ASP A 196 -1.28 -28.28 0.94
C ASP A 196 -0.79 -27.22 1.95
N ALA A 197 0.05 -26.29 1.53
CA ALA A 197 0.45 -25.16 2.35
C ALA A 197 -0.65 -24.06 2.49
N LEU A 198 -1.69 -24.11 1.64
CA LEU A 198 -2.79 -23.14 1.69
C LEU A 198 -3.79 -23.46 2.81
N ALA A 199 -4.35 -22.41 3.41
CA ALA A 199 -5.46 -22.58 4.35
C ALA A 199 -6.66 -23.29 3.68
N PRO A 200 -7.40 -24.15 4.38
CA PRO A 200 -8.50 -24.94 3.79
C PRO A 200 -9.52 -24.12 3.01
N ALA A 201 -9.89 -22.94 3.52
CA ALA A 201 -10.84 -22.03 2.84
C ALA A 201 -10.29 -21.51 1.50
N ILE A 202 -8.98 -21.28 1.40
CA ILE A 202 -8.32 -20.83 0.16
C ILE A 202 -8.27 -22.02 -0.83
N LYS A 203 -7.92 -23.23 -0.34
CA LYS A 203 -7.93 -24.45 -1.15
C LYS A 203 -9.29 -24.71 -1.78
N GLU A 204 -10.35 -24.66 -0.99
CA GLU A 204 -11.71 -24.90 -1.45
C GLU A 204 -12.12 -23.87 -2.51
N SER A 205 -11.83 -22.61 -2.27
CA SER A 205 -12.12 -21.51 -3.18
C SER A 205 -11.36 -21.64 -4.51
N VAL A 206 -10.06 -21.93 -4.47
CA VAL A 206 -9.21 -22.01 -5.67
C VAL A 206 -9.43 -23.32 -6.45
N CYS A 207 -9.64 -24.46 -5.78
CA CYS A 207 -9.82 -25.75 -6.44
C CYS A 207 -11.23 -25.98 -6.95
N GLY A 208 -12.27 -25.53 -6.22
CA GLY A 208 -13.66 -25.84 -6.57
C GLY A 208 -14.19 -25.11 -7.79
N TRP A 209 -13.74 -23.89 -8.03
CA TRP A 209 -14.30 -23.00 -9.06
C TRP A 209 -13.54 -23.01 -10.39
N TYR A 210 -12.25 -23.35 -10.41
CA TYR A 210 -11.34 -23.02 -11.50
C TYR A 210 -10.55 -24.18 -12.12
N ALA A 211 -10.79 -25.40 -11.68
CA ALA A 211 -10.23 -26.57 -12.35
C ALA A 211 -10.37 -26.55 -13.90
N PRO A 212 -11.51 -26.07 -14.46
CA PRO A 212 -11.68 -25.96 -15.91
C PRO A 212 -10.85 -24.88 -16.59
N LEU A 213 -10.35 -23.89 -15.84
CA LEU A 213 -9.60 -22.75 -16.43
C LEU A 213 -8.13 -23.05 -16.68
N PHE A 214 -7.60 -24.18 -16.18
CA PHE A 214 -6.22 -24.57 -16.42
C PHE A 214 -5.88 -24.78 -17.90
N ASP A 215 -6.85 -25.20 -18.70
CA ASP A 215 -6.66 -25.49 -20.12
C ASP A 215 -7.01 -24.32 -21.05
N ALA A 216 -7.53 -23.22 -20.51
CA ALA A 216 -7.81 -22.05 -21.33
C ALA A 216 -6.50 -21.30 -21.70
N PRO A 217 -6.32 -20.87 -22.96
CA PRO A 217 -5.10 -20.16 -23.37
C PRO A 217 -4.88 -18.89 -22.52
N LEU A 218 -3.62 -18.58 -22.22
CA LEU A 218 -3.24 -17.26 -21.71
C LEU A 218 -3.76 -16.22 -22.70
N PHE A 219 -4.43 -15.17 -22.23
CA PHE A 219 -4.75 -14.07 -23.08
C PHE A 219 -3.44 -13.46 -23.58
N ASP A 220 -3.23 -13.43 -24.89
CA ASP A 220 -2.19 -12.62 -25.48
C ASP A 220 -2.63 -11.16 -25.31
N PHE A 221 -1.97 -10.45 -24.42
CA PHE A 221 -2.27 -9.05 -24.18
C PHE A 221 -1.52 -8.23 -25.23
N GLU A 222 -2.24 -7.72 -26.23
CA GLU A 222 -1.69 -6.76 -27.14
C GLU A 222 -1.29 -5.49 -26.36
N GLN A 223 -0.05 -5.05 -26.55
CA GLN A 223 0.37 -3.73 -26.07
C GLN A 223 -0.35 -2.68 -26.95
N ILE A 224 -1.04 -1.74 -26.30
CA ILE A 224 -1.68 -0.64 -26.99
C ILE A 224 -0.69 0.54 -27.05
N GLU A 225 -0.53 1.15 -28.23
CA GLU A 225 0.13 2.44 -28.35
C GLU A 225 -0.74 3.51 -27.71
N ASP A 226 -0.40 3.89 -26.48
CA ASP A 226 -1.11 4.91 -25.73
C ASP A 226 -0.64 6.31 -26.12
N GLY A 227 -1.57 7.26 -26.16
CA GLY A 227 -1.23 8.68 -26.20
C GLY A 227 -0.45 9.12 -24.96
N ALA A 228 0.22 10.26 -25.01
CA ALA A 228 1.06 10.75 -23.90
C ALA A 228 0.33 10.83 -22.56
N PHE A 229 -0.95 11.19 -22.56
CA PHE A 229 -1.78 11.21 -21.35
C PHE A 229 -2.06 9.80 -20.82
N GLU A 230 -2.39 8.87 -21.69
CA GLU A 230 -2.68 7.48 -21.35
C GLU A 230 -1.44 6.80 -20.78
N LYS A 231 -0.30 7.00 -21.43
CA LYS A 231 1.00 6.52 -20.93
C LYS A 231 1.29 7.09 -19.55
N TRP A 232 1.11 8.41 -19.34
CA TRP A 232 1.35 9.03 -18.05
C TRP A 232 0.47 8.44 -16.93
N ILE A 233 -0.81 8.18 -17.22
CA ILE A 233 -1.74 7.55 -16.27
C ILE A 233 -1.24 6.14 -15.90
N ASN A 234 -0.81 5.35 -16.87
CA ASN A 234 -0.37 3.99 -16.67
C ASN A 234 0.98 3.94 -15.92
N ASP A 235 1.94 4.77 -16.31
CA ASP A 235 3.26 4.90 -15.66
C ASP A 235 3.13 5.31 -14.17
N ASN A 236 2.07 6.02 -13.81
CA ASN A 236 1.80 6.47 -12.44
C ASN A 236 0.72 5.64 -11.72
N TYR A 237 0.27 4.51 -12.27
CA TYR A 237 -0.75 3.64 -11.68
C TYR A 237 -2.05 4.39 -11.31
N LEU A 238 -2.55 5.27 -12.19
CA LEU A 238 -3.71 6.12 -11.91
C LEU A 238 -5.02 5.63 -12.56
N ARG A 239 -5.07 4.44 -13.13
CA ARG A 239 -6.31 3.81 -13.60
C ARG A 239 -7.11 3.27 -12.44
N ILE A 240 -8.43 3.50 -12.46
CA ILE A 240 -9.36 2.82 -11.54
C ILE A 240 -9.60 1.41 -12.10
N ASN A 241 -8.53 0.60 -12.05
CA ASN A 241 -8.46 -0.73 -12.59
C ASN A 241 -7.42 -1.53 -11.82
N ARG A 242 -7.80 -2.68 -11.27
CA ARG A 242 -6.91 -3.54 -10.47
C ARG A 242 -5.81 -4.18 -11.30
N PHE A 243 -6.09 -4.44 -12.57
CA PHE A 243 -5.11 -5.03 -13.46
C PHE A 243 -3.92 -4.10 -13.76
N CYS A 244 -4.15 -2.78 -13.63
CA CYS A 244 -3.10 -1.78 -13.75
C CYS A 244 -1.95 -1.96 -12.74
N ASP A 245 -2.24 -2.50 -11.56
CA ASP A 245 -1.22 -2.76 -10.53
C ASP A 245 -0.35 -3.97 -10.87
N VAL A 246 -0.84 -4.87 -11.70
CA VAL A 246 -0.16 -6.10 -12.11
C VAL A 246 0.62 -5.88 -13.40
N GLU A 247 -0.04 -5.35 -14.40
CA GLU A 247 0.49 -5.13 -15.75
C GLU A 247 -0.02 -3.81 -16.33
N PRO A 248 0.58 -2.67 -15.94
CA PRO A 248 0.07 -1.34 -16.29
C PRO A 248 0.04 -1.06 -17.79
N MET A 249 0.86 -1.75 -18.57
CA MET A 249 0.93 -1.56 -20.03
C MET A 249 0.08 -2.56 -20.83
N SER A 250 -0.71 -3.38 -20.15
CA SER A 250 -1.60 -4.35 -20.79
C SER A 250 -2.87 -3.69 -21.36
N SER A 251 -3.43 -4.26 -22.43
CA SER A 251 -4.72 -3.85 -22.97
C SER A 251 -5.87 -3.93 -21.96
N LEU A 252 -5.76 -4.77 -20.94
CA LEU A 252 -6.73 -4.87 -19.85
C LEU A 252 -6.62 -3.73 -18.85
N SER A 253 -5.49 -3.02 -18.79
CA SER A 253 -5.24 -1.95 -17.82
C SER A 253 -5.70 -0.58 -18.27
N VAL A 254 -6.01 -0.37 -19.57
CA VAL A 254 -6.25 0.94 -20.18
C VAL A 254 -7.61 1.58 -19.84
N TRP A 255 -8.52 0.85 -19.20
CA TRP A 255 -9.86 1.32 -18.88
C TRP A 255 -10.08 1.46 -17.37
N ASP A 256 -10.82 2.50 -16.97
CA ASP A 256 -11.33 2.66 -15.61
C ASP A 256 -12.56 1.73 -15.42
N ASN A 257 -12.33 0.44 -15.19
CA ASN A 257 -13.35 -0.61 -15.24
C ASN A 257 -13.99 -0.98 -13.90
N VAL A 258 -13.44 -0.51 -12.77
CA VAL A 258 -14.02 -0.80 -11.45
C VAL A 258 -15.40 -0.17 -11.31
N LYS A 259 -16.37 -0.99 -10.95
CA LYS A 259 -17.79 -0.64 -10.77
C LYS A 259 -18.19 -0.85 -9.32
N LEU A 260 -19.17 -0.08 -8.86
CA LEU A 260 -19.79 -0.33 -7.59
C LEU A 260 -20.57 -1.66 -7.66
N PRO A 261 -20.34 -2.60 -6.73
CA PRO A 261 -21.13 -3.82 -6.63
C PRO A 261 -22.60 -3.51 -6.34
N TYR A 262 -23.48 -4.44 -6.68
CA TYR A 262 -24.90 -4.32 -6.35
C TYR A 262 -25.10 -4.29 -4.84
N ILE A 263 -25.77 -3.25 -4.34
CA ILE A 263 -26.08 -3.05 -2.92
C ILE A 263 -27.53 -3.48 -2.67
N ARG A 264 -27.73 -4.43 -1.75
CA ARG A 264 -29.05 -4.88 -1.33
C ARG A 264 -29.70 -3.87 -0.41
N ALA A 265 -30.34 -2.89 -0.98
CA ALA A 265 -31.05 -1.83 -0.26
C ALA A 265 -32.38 -1.49 -0.95
N ALA A 266 -33.24 -0.72 -0.28
CA ALA A 266 -34.41 -0.15 -0.93
C ALA A 266 -34.00 0.67 -2.17
N LYS A 267 -34.86 0.70 -3.19
CA LYS A 267 -34.54 1.27 -4.51
C LYS A 267 -33.98 2.70 -4.44
N ASP A 268 -34.50 3.54 -3.57
CA ASP A 268 -34.05 4.92 -3.42
C ASP A 268 -32.63 4.99 -2.82
N ARG A 269 -32.32 4.12 -1.87
CA ARG A 269 -30.96 4.02 -1.29
C ARG A 269 -29.97 3.44 -2.28
N GLN A 270 -30.38 2.46 -3.07
CA GLN A 270 -29.51 1.91 -4.14
C GLN A 270 -29.12 3.01 -5.12
N LYS A 271 -30.10 3.81 -5.60
CA LYS A 271 -29.84 4.94 -6.50
C LYS A 271 -28.91 5.99 -5.86
N LEU A 272 -29.06 6.25 -4.55
CA LEU A 272 -28.15 7.13 -3.81
C LEU A 272 -26.71 6.64 -3.88
N PHE A 273 -26.45 5.36 -3.61
CA PHE A 273 -25.11 4.78 -3.64
C PHE A 273 -24.51 4.79 -5.05
N GLU A 274 -25.28 4.42 -6.07
CA GLU A 274 -24.86 4.48 -7.46
C GLU A 274 -24.46 5.90 -7.87
N THR A 275 -25.30 6.90 -7.57
CA THR A 275 -25.03 8.31 -7.86
C THR A 275 -23.79 8.81 -7.12
N SER A 276 -23.66 8.45 -5.83
CA SER A 276 -22.52 8.86 -5.00
C SER A 276 -21.20 8.26 -5.54
N TYR A 277 -21.23 7.00 -5.95
CA TYR A 277 -20.06 6.35 -6.51
C TYR A 277 -19.65 6.96 -7.86
N GLU A 278 -20.60 7.19 -8.77
CA GLU A 278 -20.32 7.82 -10.05
C GLU A 278 -19.74 9.24 -9.86
N GLU A 279 -20.20 9.98 -8.88
CA GLU A 279 -19.63 11.28 -8.51
C GLU A 279 -18.20 11.17 -7.97
N ILE A 280 -17.91 10.17 -7.12
CA ILE A 280 -16.56 9.87 -6.63
C ILE A 280 -15.64 9.56 -7.82
N LYS A 281 -16.04 8.62 -8.67
CA LYS A 281 -15.27 8.19 -9.85
C LYS A 281 -15.01 9.34 -10.80
N LYS A 282 -16.05 10.10 -11.15
CA LYS A 282 -15.96 11.25 -12.03
C LYS A 282 -15.02 12.32 -11.47
N SER A 283 -15.18 12.66 -10.19
CA SER A 283 -14.32 13.65 -9.53
C SER A 283 -12.84 13.26 -9.59
N PHE A 284 -12.52 11.97 -9.37
CA PHE A 284 -11.15 11.48 -9.51
C PHE A 284 -10.64 11.58 -10.95
N VAL A 285 -11.42 11.09 -11.93
CA VAL A 285 -11.02 11.09 -13.34
C VAL A 285 -10.79 12.50 -13.86
N ASP A 286 -11.65 13.45 -13.52
CA ASP A 286 -11.51 14.84 -13.93
C ASP A 286 -10.31 15.50 -13.23
N THR A 287 -10.10 15.23 -11.93
CA THR A 287 -8.94 15.74 -11.18
C THR A 287 -7.62 15.18 -11.73
N ARG A 288 -7.59 13.91 -12.14
CA ARG A 288 -6.42 13.27 -12.78
C ARG A 288 -6.03 13.98 -14.08
N LYS A 289 -7.02 14.39 -14.92
CA LYS A 289 -6.76 15.18 -16.13
C LYS A 289 -6.18 16.55 -15.80
N LEU A 290 -6.72 17.22 -14.78
CA LEU A 290 -6.18 18.49 -14.30
C LEU A 290 -4.75 18.33 -13.78
N ALA A 291 -4.44 17.24 -13.06
CA ALA A 291 -3.10 16.91 -12.57
C ALA A 291 -2.09 16.80 -13.72
N TYR A 292 -2.43 16.04 -14.77
CA TYR A 292 -1.59 15.92 -15.95
C TYR A 292 -1.28 17.29 -16.56
N THR A 293 -2.32 18.11 -16.80
CA THR A 293 -2.15 19.45 -17.37
C THR A 293 -1.30 20.35 -16.47
N ALA A 294 -1.53 20.27 -15.15
CA ALA A 294 -0.80 21.08 -14.18
C ALA A 294 0.68 20.67 -14.10
N ILE A 295 0.98 19.39 -14.09
CA ILE A 295 2.35 18.88 -13.93
C ILE A 295 3.20 19.17 -15.17
N LEU A 296 2.64 19.01 -16.37
CA LEU A 296 3.36 19.28 -17.63
C LEU A 296 3.39 20.75 -18.01
N GLY A 297 2.49 21.56 -17.47
CA GLY A 297 2.46 23.01 -17.72
C GLY A 297 3.63 23.72 -17.06
N SER A 298 3.74 25.02 -17.30
CA SER A 298 4.75 25.90 -16.69
C SER A 298 4.12 27.23 -16.26
N GLY A 299 4.81 27.95 -15.36
CA GLY A 299 4.38 29.26 -14.87
C GLY A 299 3.35 29.21 -13.75
N ASP A 300 2.89 30.40 -13.34
CA ASP A 300 2.07 30.60 -12.15
C ASP A 300 0.70 29.92 -12.23
N ILE A 301 0.03 30.03 -13.40
CA ILE A 301 -1.28 29.40 -13.60
C ILE A 301 -1.21 27.90 -13.41
N SER A 302 -0.17 27.26 -13.94
CA SER A 302 0.05 25.82 -13.81
C SER A 302 0.33 25.43 -12.35
N THR A 303 1.01 26.28 -11.60
CA THR A 303 1.27 26.07 -10.17
C THR A 303 -0.01 26.18 -9.34
N GLU A 304 -0.85 27.18 -9.60
CA GLU A 304 -2.14 27.31 -8.93
C GLU A 304 -3.08 26.14 -9.27
N LEU A 305 -3.08 25.70 -10.53
CA LEU A 305 -3.84 24.52 -10.97
C LEU A 305 -3.36 23.26 -10.21
N LEU A 306 -2.06 23.12 -9.96
CA LEU A 306 -1.50 21.99 -9.20
C LEU A 306 -1.99 22.00 -7.74
N LYS A 307 -2.01 23.17 -7.07
CA LYS A 307 -2.57 23.32 -5.73
C LYS A 307 -4.07 22.99 -5.69
N MET A 308 -4.83 23.46 -6.68
CA MET A 308 -6.26 23.11 -6.80
C MET A 308 -6.47 21.62 -6.98
N THR A 309 -5.68 21.00 -7.82
CA THR A 309 -5.70 19.54 -8.06
C THR A 309 -5.45 18.76 -6.78
N TYR A 310 -4.46 19.20 -6.01
CA TYR A 310 -4.15 18.60 -4.71
C TYR A 310 -5.36 18.65 -3.76
N LYS A 311 -6.03 19.79 -3.62
CA LYS A 311 -7.27 19.91 -2.82
C LYS A 311 -8.39 19.02 -3.34
N ASN A 312 -8.56 18.94 -4.64
CA ASN A 312 -9.61 18.13 -5.25
C ASN A 312 -9.45 16.64 -4.93
N PHE A 313 -8.22 16.10 -4.89
CA PHE A 313 -7.99 14.73 -4.46
C PHE A 313 -8.43 14.48 -3.01
N TYR A 314 -8.17 15.40 -2.08
CA TYR A 314 -8.72 15.30 -0.73
C TYR A 314 -10.25 15.31 -0.70
N SER A 315 -10.87 16.14 -1.53
CA SER A 315 -12.33 16.17 -1.65
C SER A 315 -12.92 14.81 -2.12
N VAL A 316 -12.18 14.05 -2.93
CA VAL A 316 -12.61 12.69 -3.30
C VAL A 316 -12.62 11.77 -2.09
N LEU A 317 -11.62 11.85 -1.19
CA LEU A 317 -11.61 11.07 0.06
C LEU A 317 -12.80 11.43 0.96
N ASP A 318 -13.15 12.71 1.08
CA ASP A 318 -14.31 13.15 1.87
C ASP A 318 -15.63 12.62 1.27
N LYS A 319 -15.74 12.53 -0.07
CA LYS A 319 -16.88 11.88 -0.72
C LYS A 319 -16.95 10.38 -0.40
N ILE A 320 -15.81 9.69 -0.31
CA ILE A 320 -15.74 8.29 0.15
C ILE A 320 -16.24 8.19 1.61
N ALA A 321 -15.87 9.12 2.48
CA ALA A 321 -16.35 9.15 3.85
C ALA A 321 -17.87 9.32 3.94
N VAL A 322 -18.45 10.21 3.13
CA VAL A 322 -19.92 10.39 3.04
C VAL A 322 -20.60 9.10 2.55
N PHE A 323 -20.00 8.41 1.56
CA PHE A 323 -20.50 7.11 1.11
C PHE A 323 -20.48 6.08 2.25
N LEU A 324 -19.35 5.94 2.94
CA LEU A 324 -19.20 5.03 4.10
C LEU A 324 -20.19 5.36 5.22
N HIS A 325 -20.38 6.65 5.51
CA HIS A 325 -21.38 7.11 6.48
C HIS A 325 -22.78 6.59 6.14
N ALA A 326 -23.20 6.76 4.89
CA ALA A 326 -24.51 6.29 4.44
C ALA A 326 -24.61 4.76 4.40
N TYR A 327 -23.55 4.07 3.97
CA TYR A 327 -23.55 2.62 3.80
C TYR A 327 -23.55 1.88 5.14
N LEU A 328 -22.70 2.31 6.09
CA LEU A 328 -22.59 1.74 7.44
C LEU A 328 -23.64 2.31 8.41
N ASN A 329 -24.42 3.31 7.97
CA ASN A 329 -25.41 3.99 8.80
C ASN A 329 -24.82 4.55 10.10
N LEU A 330 -23.69 5.29 9.98
CA LEU A 330 -22.96 5.78 11.15
C LEU A 330 -23.77 6.79 11.99
N PRO A 331 -23.66 6.75 13.33
CA PRO A 331 -24.46 7.58 14.24
C PRO A 331 -23.91 9.02 14.37
N ILE A 332 -23.53 9.65 13.27
CA ILE A 332 -23.06 11.03 13.19
C ILE A 332 -23.85 11.80 12.13
N ARG A 333 -23.82 13.14 12.20
CA ARG A 333 -24.46 13.96 11.17
C ARG A 333 -23.62 13.94 9.89
N VAL A 334 -24.27 13.93 8.72
CA VAL A 334 -23.60 13.85 7.40
C VAL A 334 -22.52 14.95 7.22
N HIS A 335 -22.79 16.17 7.69
CA HIS A 335 -21.81 17.26 7.58
C HIS A 335 -20.58 17.12 8.49
N GLN A 336 -20.53 16.10 9.35
CA GLN A 336 -19.40 15.73 10.18
C GLN A 336 -18.63 14.52 9.59
N ALA A 337 -19.09 14.00 8.47
CA ALA A 337 -18.46 12.86 7.81
C ALA A 337 -17.34 13.34 6.87
N ASP A 338 -16.13 13.45 7.38
CA ASP A 338 -14.90 13.63 6.62
C ASP A 338 -13.99 12.40 6.76
N PHE A 339 -13.07 12.22 5.84
CA PHE A 339 -12.25 11.01 5.77
C PHE A 339 -11.24 10.89 6.93
N ALA A 340 -10.89 11.99 7.58
CA ALA A 340 -10.01 11.96 8.75
C ALA A 340 -10.73 11.45 10.01
N SER A 341 -11.96 11.92 10.25
CA SER A 341 -12.66 11.77 11.53
C SER A 341 -13.74 10.69 11.56
N ILE A 342 -14.18 10.19 10.39
CA ILE A 342 -15.27 9.22 10.30
C ILE A 342 -15.01 7.92 11.11
N TRP A 343 -13.74 7.54 11.25
CA TRP A 343 -13.30 6.25 11.80
C TRP A 343 -13.43 6.15 13.31
N THR A 344 -13.29 7.27 14.03
CA THR A 344 -13.20 7.27 15.48
C THR A 344 -14.36 8.03 16.12
N ASP A 345 -14.69 7.67 17.34
CA ASP A 345 -15.62 8.40 18.16
C ASP A 345 -14.98 9.65 18.80
N ARG A 346 -15.73 10.36 19.64
CA ARG A 346 -15.24 11.57 20.35
C ARG A 346 -14.13 11.28 21.35
N LYS A 347 -13.93 10.03 21.76
CA LYS A 347 -12.87 9.58 22.66
C LYS A 347 -11.61 9.14 21.90
N GLY A 348 -11.64 9.14 20.56
CA GLY A 348 -10.57 8.66 19.71
C GLY A 348 -10.56 7.14 19.52
N CYS A 349 -11.54 6.41 20.05
CA CYS A 349 -11.67 4.98 19.85
C CYS A 349 -12.31 4.67 18.49
N LEU A 350 -11.90 3.59 17.85
CA LEU A 350 -12.52 3.12 16.62
C LEU A 350 -14.02 2.87 16.85
N ARG A 351 -14.89 3.30 15.91
CA ARG A 351 -16.33 3.11 16.05
C ARG A 351 -16.72 1.65 15.94
N GLU A 352 -17.79 1.28 16.63
CA GLU A 352 -18.30 -0.09 16.68
C GLU A 352 -18.64 -0.63 15.28
N GLU A 353 -19.15 0.22 14.39
CA GLU A 353 -19.50 -0.17 13.01
C GLU A 353 -18.27 -0.61 12.20
N PHE A 354 -17.11 -0.02 12.45
CA PHE A 354 -15.85 -0.46 11.84
C PHE A 354 -15.29 -1.71 12.51
N ILE A 355 -15.41 -1.80 13.84
CA ILE A 355 -15.01 -3.00 14.61
C ILE A 355 -15.85 -4.21 14.15
N ALA A 356 -17.15 -4.05 13.97
CA ALA A 356 -18.04 -5.11 13.50
C ALA A 356 -17.68 -5.63 12.10
N ASN A 357 -16.99 -4.82 11.30
CA ASN A 357 -16.49 -5.18 9.96
C ASN A 357 -14.98 -5.40 9.93
N SER A 358 -14.33 -5.64 11.07
CA SER A 358 -12.87 -5.75 11.20
C SER A 358 -12.24 -6.89 10.40
N GLN A 359 -13.01 -7.91 10.04
CA GLN A 359 -12.56 -9.01 9.19
C GLN A 359 -12.51 -8.62 7.70
N ASN A 360 -13.06 -7.46 7.31
CA ASN A 360 -13.03 -6.98 5.94
C ASN A 360 -11.71 -6.25 5.67
N LEU A 361 -10.78 -6.92 5.02
CA LEU A 361 -9.45 -6.38 4.73
C LEU A 361 -9.49 -5.13 3.85
N SER A 362 -10.50 -4.98 2.98
CA SER A 362 -10.61 -3.78 2.15
C SER A 362 -11.02 -2.55 2.97
N LEU A 363 -11.83 -2.74 4.03
CA LEU A 363 -12.14 -1.67 4.98
C LEU A 363 -10.90 -1.31 5.82
N LEU A 364 -10.10 -2.29 6.22
CA LEU A 364 -8.81 -2.08 6.86
C LEU A 364 -7.86 -1.30 5.94
N ALA A 365 -7.81 -1.64 4.65
CA ALA A 365 -7.01 -0.91 3.67
C ALA A 365 -7.43 0.56 3.56
N LEU A 366 -8.72 0.86 3.54
CA LEU A 366 -9.23 2.24 3.58
C LEU A 366 -8.79 2.99 4.85
N TYR A 367 -8.85 2.33 6.01
CA TYR A 367 -8.34 2.91 7.25
C TYR A 367 -6.85 3.20 7.18
N ASN A 368 -6.06 2.32 6.58
CA ASN A 368 -4.63 2.52 6.39
C ASN A 368 -4.33 3.69 5.42
N VAL A 369 -5.12 3.88 4.37
CA VAL A 369 -5.04 5.10 3.53
C VAL A 369 -5.29 6.35 4.37
N LYS A 370 -6.25 6.31 5.32
CA LYS A 370 -6.47 7.43 6.26
C LYS A 370 -5.23 7.70 7.12
N LEU A 371 -4.56 6.66 7.60
CA LEU A 371 -3.34 6.83 8.39
C LEU A 371 -2.23 7.49 7.58
N ASP A 372 -2.05 7.10 6.32
CA ASP A 372 -1.07 7.70 5.42
C ASP A 372 -1.36 9.18 5.15
N VAL A 373 -2.63 9.51 4.87
CA VAL A 373 -3.01 10.87 4.40
C VAL A 373 -3.17 11.86 5.57
N TYR A 374 -3.61 11.40 6.73
CA TYR A 374 -3.95 12.26 7.87
C TYR A 374 -3.11 11.99 9.13
N GLY A 375 -2.34 10.92 9.15
CA GLY A 375 -1.62 10.48 10.33
C GLY A 375 -2.52 9.87 11.40
N SER A 376 -1.92 9.43 12.50
CA SER A 376 -2.62 8.92 13.69
C SER A 376 -2.38 9.85 14.87
N ASN A 377 -3.37 9.98 15.75
CA ASN A 377 -3.21 10.65 17.04
C ASN A 377 -2.71 9.70 18.15
N SER A 378 -2.79 8.38 17.91
CA SER A 378 -2.49 7.34 18.90
C SER A 378 -1.22 6.55 18.58
N VAL A 379 -0.70 6.65 17.36
CA VAL A 379 0.48 5.92 16.92
C VAL A 379 1.41 6.94 16.25
N ASP A 380 2.59 7.15 16.82
CA ASP A 380 3.63 8.00 16.23
C ASP A 380 4.23 7.43 14.94
N TYR A 381 3.62 6.36 14.41
CA TYR A 381 4.05 5.70 13.20
C TYR A 381 3.31 6.26 11.99
N VAL A 382 4.02 6.93 11.16
CA VAL A 382 3.61 7.17 9.78
C VAL A 382 3.92 5.88 9.04
N ILE A 383 2.90 5.26 8.49
CA ILE A 383 3.04 4.00 7.74
C ILE A 383 4.01 4.21 6.57
N ASP A 384 4.02 5.38 5.98
CA ASP A 384 4.93 5.76 4.91
C ASP A 384 5.54 7.15 5.17
N GLU A 385 6.84 7.20 5.38
CA GLU A 385 7.59 8.46 5.56
C GLU A 385 7.33 9.47 4.43
N GLN A 386 7.16 8.99 3.20
CA GLN A 386 6.87 9.83 2.06
C GLN A 386 5.49 10.49 2.13
N THR A 387 4.58 9.99 2.97
CA THR A 387 3.24 10.56 3.16
C THR A 387 3.16 11.58 4.28
N LYS A 388 4.19 11.72 5.13
CA LYS A 388 4.22 12.75 6.19
C LYS A 388 3.92 14.15 5.67
N ASP A 389 4.34 14.43 4.47
CA ASP A 389 4.19 15.76 3.86
C ASP A 389 2.79 16.01 3.30
N LEU A 390 2.00 14.95 3.01
CA LEU A 390 0.68 15.12 2.40
C LEU A 390 -0.25 15.97 3.27
N LYS A 391 -0.38 15.65 4.57
CA LYS A 391 -1.19 16.42 5.51
C LYS A 391 -0.67 17.84 5.68
N ARG A 392 0.66 18.00 5.72
CA ARG A 392 1.31 19.32 5.86
C ARG A 392 0.99 20.19 4.66
N ILE A 393 1.24 19.71 3.45
CA ILE A 393 0.97 20.43 2.20
C ILE A 393 -0.51 20.85 2.15
N ARG A 394 -1.46 19.93 2.46
CA ARG A 394 -2.88 20.26 2.52
C ARG A 394 -3.17 21.43 3.46
N ASN A 395 -2.66 21.36 4.69
CA ASN A 395 -2.92 22.40 5.68
C ASN A 395 -2.41 23.78 5.23
N PHE A 396 -1.26 23.82 4.54
CA PHE A 396 -0.74 25.07 4.00
C PHE A 396 -1.54 25.56 2.78
N ILE A 397 -2.00 24.66 1.90
CA ILE A 397 -2.86 25.04 0.76
C ILE A 397 -4.19 25.62 1.25
N GLU A 398 -4.78 25.05 2.32
CA GLU A 398 -6.12 25.41 2.76
C GLU A 398 -6.15 26.63 3.72
N HIS A 399 -5.15 26.75 4.58
CA HIS A 399 -5.23 27.66 5.72
C HIS A 399 -4.06 28.63 5.84
N LYS A 400 -3.00 28.49 5.03
CA LYS A 400 -1.78 29.24 5.16
C LYS A 400 -1.23 29.63 3.78
N SER A 401 0.08 29.83 3.67
CA SER A 401 0.74 30.22 2.43
C SER A 401 1.68 29.14 1.91
N ILE A 402 1.66 28.89 0.60
CA ILE A 402 2.67 28.07 -0.09
C ILE A 402 3.43 28.92 -1.08
N VAL A 403 4.75 28.92 -0.95
CA VAL A 403 5.69 29.56 -1.87
C VAL A 403 6.47 28.50 -2.63
N ILE A 404 6.42 28.58 -3.95
CA ILE A 404 7.21 27.70 -4.81
C ILE A 404 8.61 28.26 -4.92
N LYS A 405 9.59 27.48 -4.44
CA LYS A 405 11.00 27.87 -4.46
C LYS A 405 11.86 26.60 -4.62
N ASN A 406 12.89 26.70 -5.45
CA ASN A 406 13.84 25.60 -5.61
C ASN A 406 14.61 25.38 -4.29
N GLY A 407 14.83 24.11 -3.95
CA GLY A 407 15.53 23.70 -2.74
C GLY A 407 14.73 22.68 -1.93
N GLN A 408 15.26 22.31 -0.77
CA GLN A 408 14.56 21.40 0.14
C GLN A 408 13.31 22.06 0.71
N MET A 409 12.29 21.26 0.99
CA MET A 409 11.08 21.71 1.65
C MET A 409 11.41 22.29 3.03
N HIS A 410 10.92 23.49 3.27
CA HIS A 410 11.06 24.18 4.54
C HIS A 410 9.73 24.83 4.94
N TYR A 411 9.42 24.87 6.22
CA TYR A 411 8.18 25.48 6.72
C TYR A 411 8.37 26.14 8.07
N ASP A 412 7.57 27.16 8.30
CA ASP A 412 7.33 27.82 9.58
C ASP A 412 5.83 27.80 9.91
N ASP A 413 5.41 28.57 10.90
CA ASP A 413 4.00 28.61 11.32
C ASP A 413 3.06 29.20 10.27
N TYR A 414 3.55 29.98 9.30
CA TYR A 414 2.74 30.71 8.34
C TYR A 414 2.92 30.29 6.90
N GLN A 415 4.09 29.75 6.56
CA GLN A 415 4.48 29.52 5.17
C GLN A 415 5.16 28.16 4.99
N LEU A 416 4.83 27.48 3.89
CA LEU A 416 5.55 26.33 3.36
C LEU A 416 6.32 26.76 2.10
N GLN A 417 7.62 26.54 2.08
CA GLN A 417 8.45 26.62 0.89
C GLN A 417 8.67 25.22 0.35
N ILE A 418 8.29 24.98 -0.91
CA ILE A 418 8.36 23.68 -1.55
C ILE A 418 8.74 23.86 -3.03
N SER A 419 9.51 22.95 -3.59
CA SER A 419 9.77 22.97 -5.02
C SER A 419 8.52 22.52 -5.79
N ARG A 420 8.39 23.00 -7.03
CA ARG A 420 7.30 22.58 -7.91
C ARG A 420 7.35 21.07 -8.20
N GLU A 421 8.56 20.55 -8.35
CA GLU A 421 8.79 19.12 -8.56
C GLU A 421 8.29 18.30 -7.35
N GLU A 422 8.65 18.69 -6.16
CA GLU A 422 8.22 18.02 -4.93
C GLU A 422 6.71 18.12 -4.71
N LEU A 423 6.07 19.26 -5.02
CA LEU A 423 4.61 19.38 -5.01
C LEU A 423 3.96 18.46 -6.04
N SER A 424 4.57 18.32 -7.23
CA SER A 424 4.09 17.40 -8.27
C SER A 424 4.17 15.93 -7.84
N ILE A 425 5.30 15.52 -7.27
CA ILE A 425 5.51 14.16 -6.73
C ILE A 425 4.46 13.85 -5.65
N ASN A 426 4.27 14.75 -4.70
CA ASN A 426 3.27 14.58 -3.64
C ASN A 426 1.83 14.56 -4.19
N THR A 427 1.55 15.30 -5.27
CA THR A 427 0.24 15.27 -5.93
C THR A 427 -0.03 13.92 -6.58
N ILE A 428 0.96 13.34 -7.28
CA ILE A 428 0.84 12.01 -7.89
C ILE A 428 0.64 10.96 -6.80
N ARG A 429 1.42 11.02 -5.73
CA ARG A 429 1.29 10.07 -4.61
C ARG A 429 -0.08 10.14 -3.95
N LEU A 430 -0.60 11.34 -3.69
CA LEU A 430 -1.97 11.52 -3.18
C LEU A 430 -2.99 10.93 -4.17
N ALA A 431 -2.82 11.15 -5.47
CA ALA A 431 -3.69 10.59 -6.50
C ALA A 431 -3.68 9.05 -6.49
N GLN A 432 -2.53 8.42 -6.30
CA GLN A 432 -2.39 6.97 -6.16
C GLN A 432 -3.17 6.45 -4.95
N LEU A 433 -3.01 7.08 -3.78
CA LEU A 433 -3.75 6.70 -2.57
C LEU A 433 -5.26 6.87 -2.73
N VAL A 434 -5.71 7.96 -3.34
CA VAL A 434 -7.14 8.20 -3.61
C VAL A 434 -7.70 7.17 -4.60
N ARG A 435 -6.95 6.83 -5.64
CA ARG A 435 -7.30 5.76 -6.58
C ARG A 435 -7.45 4.41 -5.86
N CYS A 436 -6.48 4.05 -5.02
CA CYS A 436 -6.54 2.83 -4.22
C CYS A 436 -7.75 2.84 -3.28
N ALA A 437 -8.06 3.98 -2.64
CA ALA A 437 -9.23 4.12 -1.78
C ALA A 437 -10.55 3.86 -2.53
N ILE A 438 -10.68 4.28 -3.80
CA ILE A 438 -11.86 3.99 -4.62
C ILE A 438 -11.99 2.48 -4.88
N ILE A 439 -10.89 1.80 -5.18
CA ILE A 439 -10.88 0.35 -5.40
C ILE A 439 -11.22 -0.39 -4.11
N TYR A 440 -10.62 0.00 -2.98
CA TYR A 440 -10.90 -0.60 -1.68
C TYR A 440 -12.35 -0.37 -1.23
N LEU A 441 -12.94 0.79 -1.54
CA LEU A 441 -14.35 1.04 -1.29
C LEU A 441 -15.25 0.02 -2.02
N CYS A 442 -14.99 -0.22 -3.30
CA CYS A 442 -15.74 -1.20 -4.08
C CYS A 442 -15.56 -2.62 -3.55
N ASN A 443 -14.33 -3.00 -3.19
CA ASN A 443 -14.05 -4.31 -2.60
C ASN A 443 -14.71 -4.48 -1.24
N PHE A 444 -14.67 -3.45 -0.39
CA PHE A 444 -15.37 -3.46 0.89
C PHE A 444 -16.86 -3.74 0.71
N VAL A 445 -17.51 -3.01 -0.20
CA VAL A 445 -18.95 -3.20 -0.49
C VAL A 445 -19.19 -4.58 -1.05
N LEU A 446 -18.37 -5.08 -1.97
CA LEU A 446 -18.50 -6.42 -2.55
C LEU A 446 -18.51 -7.50 -1.46
N CYS A 447 -17.52 -7.50 -0.59
CA CYS A 447 -17.42 -8.44 0.51
C CYS A 447 -18.60 -8.33 1.48
N ALA A 448 -18.95 -7.11 1.87
CA ALA A 448 -20.05 -6.88 2.81
C ALA A 448 -21.41 -7.29 2.23
N GLU A 449 -21.65 -7.11 0.93
CA GLU A 449 -22.88 -7.58 0.28
C GLU A 449 -22.89 -9.09 0.05
N TYR A 450 -21.73 -9.69 -0.21
CA TYR A 450 -21.60 -11.14 -0.31
C TYR A 450 -21.97 -11.82 1.01
N ASP A 451 -21.45 -11.33 2.12
CA ASP A 451 -21.68 -11.90 3.45
C ASP A 451 -23.15 -11.79 3.92
N LYS A 452 -23.93 -10.90 3.32
CA LYS A 452 -25.39 -10.79 3.57
C LYS A 452 -26.20 -11.92 2.91
N VAL A 453 -25.62 -12.68 1.97
CA VAL A 453 -26.31 -13.80 1.34
C VAL A 453 -26.23 -15.01 2.26
N PRO A 454 -27.38 -15.61 2.66
CA PRO A 454 -27.34 -16.89 3.34
C PRO A 454 -26.73 -17.93 2.40
N HIS A 455 -25.46 -18.27 2.61
CA HIS A 455 -24.88 -19.43 1.91
C HIS A 455 -25.60 -20.68 2.41
N LYS A 456 -26.32 -21.38 1.54
CA LYS A 456 -26.72 -22.74 1.85
C LYS A 456 -25.43 -23.50 2.10
N ARG A 457 -25.12 -23.79 3.36
CA ARG A 457 -24.13 -24.81 3.68
C ARG A 457 -24.62 -26.05 2.96
N ASN A 458 -23.89 -26.51 1.98
CA ASN A 458 -24.07 -27.86 1.45
C ASN A 458 -23.70 -28.80 2.61
N GLU A 459 -24.73 -29.27 3.31
CA GLU A 459 -24.62 -30.39 4.23
C GLU A 459 -24.31 -31.68 3.45
#